data_2585f36e1a38b2fd8cca500ce09e3e58
#
_entry.id   2585f36e1a38b2fd8cca500ce09e3e58
#
_cell.length_a   1.000
_cell.length_b   1.000
_cell.length_c   1.000
_cell.angle_alpha   90.00
_cell.angle_beta   90.00
_cell.angle_gamma   90.00
#
_symmetry.space_group_name_H-M   'P 1'
#
loop_
_entity.id
_entity.type
_entity.pdbx_description
1 polymer ?
#
loop_
_entity_poly.entity_id
_entity_poly.type
_entity_poly.pdbx_seq_one_letter_code
_entity_poly.pdbx_strand_id
1 'polypeptide(L)'
;MSAGHCDRLLDIAYLNFGLSTFWTIFGGYWLLNTWWWHQRNSSALHKALFAMLVLRALCDLFTGLLFTTCPFTGGSVMYLTLAVNTSFTLSCTLQYTCLLLIAKGFGVSRHTLERREISELVTALVVTYLGFSAYNLQPTVLGPMALGLLCGLFCLTLFYTVKTLRKIELQIASYRQHDIPQLIVPTALKWQVVHKFYYLAMPFFLVKIAHMSASEVIVKWFNEAMFDWYLWGDLVGGVLEAVLLGAILALIRARELSPYSSLDYSHDLVFSPMVKGLLGSKASKRIPPKTPVVVVIGPLTGLYGGVEIGFPEQ
;
A
#
# COMPACT_ATOMS: atom_id res chain seq x y z
N MET A 1 10.86 -2.00 39.75
CA MET A 1 11.44 -1.08 38.75
C MET A 1 11.98 0.16 39.45
N SER A 2 13.23 0.55 39.20
CA SER A 2 13.82 1.75 39.81
C SER A 2 13.25 3.02 39.15
N ALA A 3 13.20 4.15 39.89
CA ALA A 3 12.70 5.43 39.39
C ALA A 3 13.40 5.86 38.07
N GLY A 4 14.69 5.63 37.91
CA GLY A 4 15.43 5.96 36.70
C GLY A 4 15.04 5.15 35.47
N HIS A 5 14.32 4.04 35.61
CA HIS A 5 13.77 3.29 34.47
C HIS A 5 12.49 3.94 33.91
N CYS A 6 11.66 4.50 34.77
CA CYS A 6 10.46 5.23 34.36
C CYS A 6 10.79 6.54 33.62
N ASP A 7 11.86 7.25 34.04
CA ASP A 7 12.28 8.49 33.38
C ASP A 7 12.66 8.22 31.90
N ARG A 8 13.36 7.15 31.63
CA ARG A 8 13.74 6.77 30.25
C ARG A 8 12.54 6.35 29.40
N LEU A 9 11.54 5.67 29.99
CA LEU A 9 10.31 5.33 29.30
C LEU A 9 9.50 6.58 28.95
N LEU A 10 9.62 7.64 29.75
CA LEU A 10 8.96 8.92 29.46
C LEU A 10 9.52 9.57 28.20
N ASP A 11 10.84 9.52 27.98
CA ASP A 11 11.45 10.04 26.74
C ASP A 11 10.90 9.32 25.51
N ILE A 12 10.74 7.99 25.58
CA ILE A 12 10.16 7.19 24.51
C ILE A 12 8.68 7.52 24.30
N ALA A 13 7.93 7.80 25.38
CA ALA A 13 6.56 8.25 25.28
C ALA A 13 6.45 9.56 24.48
N TYR A 14 7.30 10.55 24.74
CA TYR A 14 7.33 11.80 23.98
C TYR A 14 7.63 11.59 22.50
N LEU A 15 8.54 10.66 22.19
CA LEU A 15 8.85 10.32 20.78
C LEU A 15 7.67 9.67 20.07
N ASN A 16 6.95 8.77 20.75
CA ASN A 16 5.71 8.18 20.19
C ASN A 16 4.62 9.25 19.99
N PHE A 17 4.48 10.21 20.88
CA PHE A 17 3.57 11.35 20.65
C PHE A 17 4.03 12.21 19.47
N GLY A 18 5.33 12.40 19.28
CA GLY A 18 5.88 13.07 18.11
C GLY A 18 5.55 12.33 16.80
N LEU A 19 5.72 11.01 16.76
CA LEU A 19 5.35 10.16 15.61
C LEU A 19 3.83 10.18 15.36
N SER A 20 3.03 10.07 16.40
CA SER A 20 1.56 10.17 16.29
C SER A 20 1.14 11.51 15.70
N THR A 21 1.74 12.62 16.16
CA THR A 21 1.50 13.97 15.63
C THR A 21 1.89 14.04 14.15
N PHE A 22 3.05 13.51 13.79
CA PHE A 22 3.51 13.42 12.39
C PHE A 22 2.48 12.70 11.51
N TRP A 23 2.03 11.51 11.92
CA TRP A 23 1.04 10.74 11.17
C TRP A 23 -0.33 11.44 11.09
N THR A 24 -0.73 12.16 12.14
CA THR A 24 -1.97 12.93 12.16
C THR A 24 -1.91 14.09 11.16
N ILE A 25 -0.81 14.86 11.14
CA ILE A 25 -0.61 15.96 10.18
C ILE A 25 -0.56 15.40 8.75
N PHE A 26 0.19 14.31 8.54
CA PHE A 26 0.30 13.68 7.24
C PHE A 26 -1.04 13.10 6.76
N GLY A 27 -1.81 12.49 7.67
CA GLY A 27 -3.17 12.02 7.40
C GLY A 27 -4.13 13.15 7.05
N GLY A 28 -4.06 14.29 7.77
CA GLY A 28 -4.82 15.50 7.45
C GLY A 28 -4.50 16.04 6.06
N TYR A 29 -3.21 16.16 5.72
CA TYR A 29 -2.78 16.52 4.36
C TYR A 29 -3.30 15.53 3.31
N TRP A 30 -3.23 14.22 3.59
CA TRP A 30 -3.73 13.17 2.71
C TRP A 30 -5.24 13.28 2.48
N LEU A 31 -6.00 13.56 3.54
CA LEU A 31 -7.44 13.78 3.48
C LEU A 31 -7.78 14.96 2.58
N LEU A 32 -7.11 16.11 2.77
CA LEU A 32 -7.31 17.29 1.95
C LEU A 32 -6.94 17.01 0.48
N ASN A 33 -5.80 16.36 0.24
CA ASN A 33 -5.36 16.02 -1.11
C ASN A 33 -6.35 15.09 -1.82
N THR A 34 -6.89 14.09 -1.11
CA THR A 34 -7.70 13.01 -1.71
C THR A 34 -9.16 13.43 -1.89
N TRP A 35 -9.77 14.11 -0.90
CA TRP A 35 -11.20 14.41 -0.92
C TRP A 35 -11.52 15.85 -1.30
N TRP A 36 -10.58 16.77 -1.17
CA TRP A 36 -10.83 18.18 -1.51
C TRP A 36 -10.23 18.54 -2.88
N TRP A 37 -8.92 18.32 -3.05
CA TRP A 37 -8.24 18.75 -4.28
C TRP A 37 -8.40 17.79 -5.45
N HIS A 38 -8.39 16.47 -5.20
CA HIS A 38 -8.36 15.44 -6.25
C HIS A 38 -9.49 14.41 -6.11
N GLN A 39 -10.70 14.85 -5.73
CA GLN A 39 -11.84 13.97 -5.48
C GLN A 39 -12.16 13.04 -6.66
N ARG A 40 -12.06 13.54 -7.90
CA ARG A 40 -12.33 12.77 -9.13
C ARG A 40 -11.32 11.64 -9.37
N ASN A 41 -10.08 11.80 -8.89
CA ASN A 41 -8.99 10.85 -9.10
C ASN A 41 -8.76 9.94 -7.87
N SER A 42 -9.63 10.06 -6.85
CA SER A 42 -9.56 9.26 -5.64
C SER A 42 -10.08 7.85 -5.88
N SER A 43 -9.25 6.85 -5.60
CA SER A 43 -9.59 5.43 -5.66
C SER A 43 -9.85 4.83 -4.27
N ALA A 44 -10.40 3.60 -4.24
CA ALA A 44 -10.55 2.84 -3.00
C ALA A 44 -9.20 2.63 -2.28
N LEU A 45 -8.09 2.54 -3.03
CA LEU A 45 -6.74 2.46 -2.46
C LEU A 45 -6.39 3.69 -1.62
N HIS A 46 -6.71 4.91 -2.09
CA HIS A 46 -6.43 6.14 -1.35
C HIS A 46 -7.21 6.20 -0.02
N LYS A 47 -8.44 5.66 0.00
CA LYS A 47 -9.25 5.55 1.22
C LYS A 47 -8.65 4.54 2.20
N ALA A 48 -8.19 3.38 1.71
CA ALA A 48 -7.53 2.38 2.52
C ALA A 48 -6.20 2.90 3.12
N LEU A 49 -5.42 3.65 2.34
CA LEU A 49 -4.19 4.30 2.80
C LEU A 49 -4.48 5.35 3.89
N PHE A 50 -5.57 6.12 3.76
CA PHE A 50 -5.98 7.05 4.83
C PHE A 50 -6.34 6.31 6.12
N ALA A 51 -7.12 5.23 6.04
CA ALA A 51 -7.46 4.42 7.21
C ALA A 51 -6.19 3.83 7.88
N MET A 52 -5.21 3.42 7.08
CA MET A 52 -3.90 2.96 7.58
C MET A 52 -3.17 4.08 8.35
N LEU A 53 -3.15 5.32 7.83
CA LEU A 53 -2.52 6.47 8.51
C LEU A 53 -3.18 6.76 9.86
N VAL A 54 -4.51 6.72 9.92
CA VAL A 54 -5.27 6.92 11.17
C VAL A 54 -4.93 5.82 12.18
N LEU A 55 -4.93 4.55 11.76
CA LEU A 55 -4.59 3.43 12.65
C LEU A 55 -3.14 3.52 13.14
N ARG A 56 -2.22 4.00 12.30
CA ARG A 56 -0.83 4.20 12.71
C ARG A 56 -0.69 5.30 13.74
N ALA A 57 -1.34 6.45 13.52
CA ALA A 57 -1.38 7.54 14.49
C ALA A 57 -1.95 7.10 15.85
N LEU A 58 -3.04 6.32 15.84
CA LEU A 58 -3.64 5.76 17.06
C LEU A 58 -2.71 4.76 17.76
N CYS A 59 -2.01 3.91 17.00
CA CYS A 59 -1.04 2.97 17.56
C CYS A 59 0.06 3.70 18.33
N ASP A 60 0.69 4.69 17.71
CA ASP A 60 1.77 5.46 18.33
C ASP A 60 1.24 6.30 19.51
N LEU A 61 0.01 6.83 19.43
CA LEU A 61 -0.65 7.54 20.54
C LEU A 61 -0.85 6.62 21.75
N PHE A 62 -1.44 5.44 21.54
CA PHE A 62 -1.70 4.50 22.64
C PHE A 62 -0.39 3.94 23.22
N THR A 63 0.63 3.74 22.40
CA THR A 63 1.97 3.35 22.86
C THR A 63 2.60 4.44 23.76
N GLY A 64 2.51 5.69 23.33
CA GLY A 64 2.94 6.83 24.15
C GLY A 64 2.19 6.91 25.49
N LEU A 65 0.85 6.78 25.47
CA LEU A 65 0.03 6.74 26.68
C LEU A 65 0.39 5.56 27.59
N LEU A 66 0.66 4.37 27.03
CA LEU A 66 1.08 3.22 27.82
C LEU A 66 2.38 3.49 28.58
N PHE A 67 3.38 4.07 27.90
CA PHE A 67 4.66 4.38 28.55
C PHE A 67 4.57 5.48 29.61
N THR A 68 3.62 6.41 29.52
CA THR A 68 3.37 7.41 30.58
C THR A 68 2.77 6.81 31.85
N THR A 69 2.19 5.60 31.79
CA THR A 69 1.61 4.92 32.98
C THR A 69 2.63 4.15 33.82
N CYS A 70 3.95 4.36 33.60
CA CYS A 70 4.98 3.74 34.45
C CYS A 70 4.76 4.15 35.92
N PRO A 71 4.80 3.21 36.88
CA PRO A 71 5.37 1.84 36.87
C PRO A 71 4.41 0.70 36.42
N PHE A 72 3.52 0.94 35.50
CA PHE A 72 2.60 -0.08 34.93
C PHE A 72 1.69 -0.77 35.99
N THR A 73 1.20 -0.01 36.94
CA THR A 73 0.29 -0.47 37.99
C THR A 73 -1.13 0.06 37.75
N GLY A 74 -2.09 -0.84 37.85
CA GLY A 74 -3.52 -0.49 37.79
C GLY A 74 -4.27 -1.07 36.58
N GLY A 75 -5.60 -1.04 36.67
CA GLY A 75 -6.49 -1.59 35.62
C GLY A 75 -6.43 -0.84 34.29
N SER A 76 -6.04 0.42 34.27
CA SER A 76 -5.88 1.23 33.05
C SER A 76 -4.79 0.67 32.11
N VAL A 77 -3.73 0.07 32.65
CA VAL A 77 -2.64 -0.53 31.88
C VAL A 77 -3.14 -1.68 31.00
N MET A 78 -4.05 -2.50 31.51
CA MET A 78 -4.61 -3.62 30.73
C MET A 78 -5.38 -3.12 29.50
N TYR A 79 -6.18 -2.08 29.66
CA TYR A 79 -6.95 -1.51 28.55
C TYR A 79 -6.04 -0.83 27.51
N LEU A 80 -5.00 -0.11 27.97
CA LEU A 80 -4.03 0.51 27.07
C LEU A 80 -3.21 -0.55 26.32
N THR A 81 -2.76 -1.61 26.99
CA THR A 81 -2.06 -2.73 26.33
C THR A 81 -2.93 -3.38 25.26
N LEU A 82 -4.21 -3.61 25.55
CA LEU A 82 -5.15 -4.15 24.58
C LEU A 82 -5.33 -3.17 23.40
N ALA A 83 -5.46 -1.88 23.66
CA ALA A 83 -5.59 -0.86 22.62
C ALA A 83 -4.34 -0.79 21.72
N VAL A 84 -3.14 -0.84 22.30
CA VAL A 84 -1.86 -0.91 21.56
C VAL A 84 -1.81 -2.15 20.68
N ASN A 85 -2.05 -3.33 21.25
CA ASN A 85 -1.98 -4.59 20.51
C ASN A 85 -2.99 -4.64 19.36
N THR A 86 -4.22 -4.18 19.60
CA THR A 86 -5.27 -4.16 18.58
C THR A 86 -4.95 -3.17 17.46
N SER A 87 -4.58 -1.93 17.82
CA SER A 87 -4.24 -0.90 16.83
C SER A 87 -3.00 -1.26 16.03
N PHE A 88 -1.98 -1.86 16.66
CA PHE A 88 -0.78 -2.37 15.99
C PHE A 88 -1.13 -3.47 14.97
N THR A 89 -1.89 -4.49 15.38
CA THR A 89 -2.27 -5.61 14.49
C THR A 89 -3.06 -5.09 13.28
N LEU A 90 -4.06 -4.23 13.51
CA LEU A 90 -4.86 -3.64 12.43
C LEU A 90 -4.02 -2.76 11.51
N SER A 91 -3.16 -1.92 12.08
CA SER A 91 -2.27 -1.05 11.31
C SER A 91 -1.33 -1.87 10.42
N CYS A 92 -0.63 -2.86 10.96
CA CYS A 92 0.25 -3.76 10.20
C CYS A 92 -0.52 -4.52 9.11
N THR A 93 -1.68 -5.08 9.43
CA THR A 93 -2.50 -5.84 8.48
C THR A 93 -2.91 -4.96 7.31
N LEU A 94 -3.42 -3.77 7.58
CA LEU A 94 -3.86 -2.84 6.54
C LEU A 94 -2.68 -2.31 5.73
N GLN A 95 -1.55 -2.04 6.36
CA GLN A 95 -0.32 -1.59 5.72
C GLN A 95 0.19 -2.61 4.68
N TYR A 96 0.36 -3.87 5.07
CA TYR A 96 0.83 -4.91 4.16
C TYR A 96 -0.20 -5.22 3.06
N THR A 97 -1.49 -5.14 3.38
CA THR A 97 -2.56 -5.28 2.38
C THR A 97 -2.49 -4.16 1.35
N CYS A 98 -2.28 -2.91 1.76
CA CYS A 98 -2.10 -1.78 0.85
C CYS A 98 -0.86 -1.95 -0.02
N LEU A 99 0.28 -2.39 0.54
CA LEU A 99 1.50 -2.66 -0.22
C LEU A 99 1.29 -3.75 -1.29
N LEU A 100 0.57 -4.83 -0.94
CA LEU A 100 0.20 -5.88 -1.91
C LEU A 100 -0.75 -5.39 -3.00
N LEU A 101 -1.72 -4.51 -2.66
CA LEU A 101 -2.61 -3.88 -3.64
C LEU A 101 -1.82 -3.04 -4.64
N ILE A 102 -0.87 -2.22 -4.15
CA ILE A 102 0.01 -1.41 -4.99
C ILE A 102 0.89 -2.30 -5.87
N ALA A 103 1.46 -3.36 -5.31
CA ALA A 103 2.28 -4.34 -6.03
C ALA A 103 1.50 -5.02 -7.17
N LYS A 104 0.22 -5.33 -6.95
CA LYS A 104 -0.70 -5.82 -8.00
C LYS A 104 -1.11 -4.74 -9.00
N GLY A 105 -0.71 -3.48 -8.79
CA GLY A 105 -1.03 -2.34 -9.65
C GLY A 105 -2.43 -1.77 -9.45
N PHE A 106 -3.13 -2.14 -8.38
CA PHE A 106 -4.46 -1.59 -8.08
C PHE A 106 -4.37 -0.09 -7.76
N GLY A 107 -5.23 0.71 -8.37
CA GLY A 107 -5.24 2.16 -8.22
C GLY A 107 -4.12 2.90 -8.97
N VAL A 108 -3.15 2.17 -9.57
CA VAL A 108 -2.06 2.74 -10.37
C VAL A 108 -2.19 2.35 -11.84
N SER A 109 -2.25 1.06 -12.13
CA SER A 109 -2.34 0.53 -13.50
C SER A 109 -3.73 0.04 -13.87
N ARG A 110 -4.55 -0.34 -12.89
CA ARG A 110 -5.92 -0.85 -13.09
C ARG A 110 -6.83 -0.50 -11.91
N HIS A 111 -8.13 -0.41 -12.18
CA HIS A 111 -9.15 -0.07 -11.18
C HIS A 111 -9.89 -1.30 -10.63
N THR A 112 -9.82 -2.42 -11.30
CA THR A 112 -10.52 -3.66 -10.93
C THR A 112 -9.53 -4.80 -10.73
N LEU A 113 -9.85 -5.70 -9.80
CA LEU A 113 -9.13 -6.94 -9.54
C LEU A 113 -9.98 -8.13 -9.98
N GLU A 114 -9.37 -9.17 -10.49
CA GLU A 114 -10.03 -10.43 -10.79
C GLU A 114 -10.47 -11.14 -9.50
N ARG A 115 -11.55 -11.94 -9.55
CA ARG A 115 -12.04 -12.68 -8.37
C ARG A 115 -10.96 -13.54 -7.70
N ARG A 116 -10.10 -14.17 -8.49
CA ARG A 116 -8.97 -14.96 -8.00
C ARG A 116 -7.97 -14.10 -7.22
N GLU A 117 -7.64 -12.93 -7.76
CA GLU A 117 -6.71 -11.98 -7.11
C GLU A 117 -7.26 -11.41 -5.81
N ILE A 118 -8.59 -11.20 -5.75
CA ILE A 118 -9.28 -10.79 -4.51
C ILE A 118 -9.18 -11.91 -3.47
N SER A 119 -9.42 -13.16 -3.86
CA SER A 119 -9.29 -14.32 -2.95
C SER A 119 -7.86 -14.45 -2.40
N GLU A 120 -6.83 -14.33 -3.25
CA GLU A 120 -5.43 -14.33 -2.83
C GLU A 120 -5.12 -13.21 -1.84
N LEU A 121 -5.65 -12.00 -2.10
CA LEU A 121 -5.46 -10.85 -1.23
C LEU A 121 -6.14 -11.03 0.13
N VAL A 122 -7.39 -11.52 0.14
CA VAL A 122 -8.14 -11.81 1.38
C VAL A 122 -7.42 -12.88 2.19
N THR A 123 -6.92 -13.94 1.55
CA THR A 123 -6.13 -14.97 2.23
C THR A 123 -4.87 -14.37 2.86
N ALA A 124 -4.11 -13.55 2.12
CA ALA A 124 -2.93 -12.87 2.64
C ALA A 124 -3.29 -11.95 3.82
N LEU A 125 -4.40 -11.21 3.74
CA LEU A 125 -4.90 -10.35 4.81
C LEU A 125 -5.22 -11.15 6.08
N VAL A 126 -5.97 -12.26 5.95
CA VAL A 126 -6.34 -13.11 7.10
C VAL A 126 -5.10 -13.74 7.75
N VAL A 127 -4.17 -14.26 6.95
CA VAL A 127 -2.92 -14.85 7.45
C VAL A 127 -2.07 -13.80 8.15
N THR A 128 -1.99 -12.58 7.60
CA THR A 128 -1.26 -11.46 8.20
C THR A 128 -1.89 -11.04 9.53
N TYR A 129 -3.20 -10.90 9.57
CA TYR A 129 -3.93 -10.55 10.79
C TYR A 129 -3.71 -11.59 11.90
N LEU A 130 -3.90 -12.87 11.59
CA LEU A 130 -3.71 -13.95 12.55
C LEU A 130 -2.26 -14.06 13.01
N GLY A 131 -1.30 -13.92 12.09
CA GLY A 131 0.13 -13.99 12.42
C GLY A 131 0.58 -12.88 13.36
N PHE A 132 0.20 -11.62 13.10
CA PHE A 132 0.53 -10.51 14.01
C PHE A 132 -0.28 -10.54 15.31
N SER A 133 -1.54 -10.99 15.29
CA SER A 133 -2.30 -11.20 16.52
C SER A 133 -1.64 -12.25 17.42
N ALA A 134 -1.20 -13.36 16.86
CA ALA A 134 -0.49 -14.41 17.57
C ALA A 134 0.87 -13.92 18.12
N TYR A 135 1.63 -13.15 17.32
CA TYR A 135 2.88 -12.52 17.74
C TYR A 135 2.69 -11.61 18.96
N ASN A 136 1.64 -10.79 18.96
CA ASN A 136 1.34 -9.90 20.09
C ASN A 136 0.96 -10.64 21.39
N LEU A 137 0.42 -11.85 21.27
CA LEU A 137 0.10 -12.69 22.45
C LEU A 137 1.34 -13.35 23.06
N GLN A 138 2.25 -13.86 22.23
CA GLN A 138 3.46 -14.56 22.68
C GLN A 138 4.65 -14.23 21.77
N PRO A 139 5.25 -13.05 21.89
CA PRO A 139 6.33 -12.61 21.00
C PRO A 139 7.56 -13.52 21.06
N THR A 140 7.91 -14.05 22.23
CA THR A 140 9.09 -14.92 22.42
C THR A 140 9.00 -16.27 21.70
N VAL A 141 7.81 -16.83 21.56
CA VAL A 141 7.57 -18.16 20.94
C VAL A 141 7.20 -17.99 19.46
N LEU A 142 6.37 -17.01 19.14
CA LEU A 142 5.79 -16.82 17.80
C LEU A 142 6.53 -15.80 16.94
N GLY A 143 7.60 -15.19 17.46
CA GLY A 143 8.46 -14.28 16.73
C GLY A 143 9.03 -14.86 15.43
N PRO A 144 9.61 -16.08 15.42
CA PRO A 144 10.09 -16.70 14.19
C PRO A 144 8.99 -16.92 13.15
N MET A 145 7.74 -17.20 13.58
CA MET A 145 6.60 -17.31 12.66
C MET A 145 6.24 -15.96 12.05
N ALA A 146 6.23 -14.89 12.85
CA ALA A 146 5.96 -13.54 12.39
C ALA A 146 7.05 -13.06 11.42
N LEU A 147 8.33 -13.39 11.70
CA LEU A 147 9.44 -13.12 10.79
C LEU A 147 9.29 -13.89 9.46
N GLY A 148 8.94 -15.18 9.52
CA GLY A 148 8.66 -15.99 8.32
C GLY A 148 7.50 -15.42 7.50
N LEU A 149 6.43 -14.97 8.16
CA LEU A 149 5.31 -14.29 7.53
C LEU A 149 5.76 -13.00 6.83
N LEU A 150 6.58 -12.19 7.49
CA LEU A 150 7.10 -10.94 6.92
C LEU A 150 7.97 -11.20 5.69
N CYS A 151 8.84 -12.22 5.74
CA CYS A 151 9.61 -12.67 4.57
C CYS A 151 8.69 -13.15 3.43
N GLY A 152 7.64 -13.89 3.75
CA GLY A 152 6.64 -14.33 2.76
C GLY A 152 5.92 -13.16 2.10
N LEU A 153 5.49 -12.15 2.88
CA LEU A 153 4.87 -10.92 2.36
C LEU A 153 5.85 -10.12 1.49
N PHE A 154 7.11 -10.06 1.85
CA PHE A 154 8.17 -9.46 1.05
C PHE A 154 8.29 -10.16 -0.32
N CYS A 155 8.45 -11.48 -0.32
CA CYS A 155 8.53 -12.25 -1.56
C CYS A 155 7.30 -12.08 -2.44
N LEU A 156 6.09 -12.11 -1.85
CA LEU A 156 4.84 -11.87 -2.58
C LEU A 156 4.78 -10.48 -3.18
N THR A 157 5.17 -9.46 -2.42
CA THR A 157 5.18 -8.06 -2.90
C THR A 157 6.12 -7.90 -4.07
N LEU A 158 7.33 -8.46 -3.99
CA LEU A 158 8.30 -8.45 -5.09
C LEU A 158 7.78 -9.19 -6.33
N PHE A 159 7.26 -10.40 -6.13
CA PHE A 159 6.73 -11.21 -7.22
C PHE A 159 5.62 -10.47 -7.98
N TYR A 160 4.64 -9.90 -7.27
CA TYR A 160 3.55 -9.16 -7.91
C TYR A 160 4.03 -7.86 -8.55
N THR A 161 4.99 -7.15 -7.94
CA THR A 161 5.54 -5.91 -8.51
C THR A 161 6.25 -6.20 -9.83
N VAL A 162 7.12 -7.23 -9.88
CA VAL A 162 7.81 -7.64 -11.11
C VAL A 162 6.82 -8.10 -12.18
N LYS A 163 5.80 -8.88 -11.80
CA LYS A 163 4.73 -9.30 -12.72
C LYS A 163 3.96 -8.11 -13.30
N THR A 164 3.66 -7.09 -12.47
CA THR A 164 2.99 -5.86 -12.90
C THR A 164 3.88 -5.04 -13.83
N LEU A 165 5.16 -4.88 -13.52
CA LEU A 165 6.13 -4.18 -14.39
C LEU A 165 6.21 -4.83 -15.76
N ARG A 166 6.36 -6.15 -15.83
CA ARG A 166 6.39 -6.90 -17.10
C ARG A 166 5.12 -6.72 -17.93
N LYS A 167 3.94 -6.72 -17.26
CA LYS A 167 2.66 -6.45 -17.96
C LYS A 167 2.65 -5.06 -18.58
N ILE A 168 3.08 -4.03 -17.84
CA ILE A 168 3.13 -2.65 -18.34
C ILE A 168 4.14 -2.50 -19.48
N GLU A 169 5.31 -3.15 -19.39
CA GLU A 169 6.31 -3.17 -20.46
C GLU A 169 5.76 -3.79 -21.77
N LEU A 170 5.06 -4.91 -21.65
CA LEU A 170 4.41 -5.55 -22.80
C LEU A 170 3.33 -4.63 -23.42
N GLN A 171 2.58 -3.89 -22.60
CA GLN A 171 1.62 -2.91 -23.09
C GLN A 171 2.31 -1.76 -23.84
N ILE A 172 3.41 -1.22 -23.30
CA ILE A 172 4.19 -0.17 -23.98
C ILE A 172 4.74 -0.67 -25.31
N ALA A 173 5.27 -1.91 -25.35
CA ALA A 173 5.77 -2.52 -26.59
C ALA A 173 4.66 -2.69 -27.64
N SER A 174 3.47 -3.12 -27.20
CA SER A 174 2.30 -3.25 -28.08
C SER A 174 1.85 -1.90 -28.65
N TYR A 175 1.77 -0.84 -27.81
CA TYR A 175 1.41 0.51 -28.28
C TYR A 175 2.44 1.09 -29.27
N ARG A 176 3.72 0.79 -29.05
CA ARG A 176 4.78 1.19 -29.99
C ARG A 176 4.65 0.46 -31.32
N GLN A 177 4.30 -0.82 -31.30
CA GLN A 177 4.11 -1.63 -32.51
C GLN A 177 2.91 -1.18 -33.35
N HIS A 178 1.90 -0.60 -32.70
CA HIS A 178 0.67 -0.14 -33.35
C HIS A 178 0.64 1.38 -33.61
N ASP A 179 1.79 2.07 -33.44
CA ASP A 179 1.93 3.53 -33.64
C ASP A 179 0.88 4.39 -32.89
N ILE A 180 0.61 4.06 -31.63
CA ILE A 180 -0.34 4.81 -30.79
C ILE A 180 0.44 5.65 -29.75
N PRO A 181 1.04 6.79 -30.14
CA PRO A 181 1.92 7.57 -29.28
C PRO A 181 1.20 8.19 -28.07
N GLN A 182 -0.09 8.46 -28.20
CA GLN A 182 -0.92 9.07 -27.15
C GLN A 182 -1.01 8.20 -25.88
N LEU A 183 -0.89 6.87 -26.00
CA LEU A 183 -0.98 5.92 -24.88
C LEU A 183 0.38 5.54 -24.29
N ILE A 184 1.47 5.81 -25.01
CA ILE A 184 2.81 5.46 -24.55
C ILE A 184 3.18 6.30 -23.33
N VAL A 185 2.96 7.62 -23.38
CA VAL A 185 3.34 8.56 -22.31
C VAL A 185 2.62 8.23 -20.98
N PRO A 186 1.28 8.12 -20.92
CA PRO A 186 0.60 7.79 -19.66
C PRO A 186 0.96 6.39 -19.13
N THR A 187 1.20 5.41 -20.02
CA THR A 187 1.61 4.06 -19.61
C THR A 187 3.05 4.04 -19.09
N ALA A 188 3.94 4.83 -19.68
CA ALA A 188 5.31 5.01 -19.18
C ALA A 188 5.33 5.68 -17.79
N LEU A 189 4.44 6.63 -17.52
CA LEU A 189 4.28 7.21 -16.18
C LEU A 189 3.82 6.16 -15.15
N LYS A 190 2.86 5.28 -15.50
CA LYS A 190 2.44 4.16 -14.65
C LYS A 190 3.62 3.22 -14.36
N TRP A 191 4.41 2.89 -15.39
CA TRP A 191 5.63 2.10 -15.23
C TRP A 191 6.61 2.74 -14.25
N GLN A 192 6.88 4.05 -14.40
CA GLN A 192 7.77 4.79 -13.49
C GLN A 192 7.30 4.74 -12.02
N VAL A 193 5.99 4.86 -11.78
CA VAL A 193 5.43 4.80 -10.42
C VAL A 193 5.65 3.42 -9.82
N VAL A 194 5.33 2.35 -10.55
CA VAL A 194 5.50 0.97 -10.06
C VAL A 194 6.99 0.63 -9.88
N HIS A 195 7.86 1.12 -10.77
CA HIS A 195 9.30 0.93 -10.68
C HIS A 195 9.90 1.66 -9.46
N LYS A 196 9.50 2.92 -9.20
CA LYS A 196 9.91 3.64 -7.98
C LYS A 196 9.37 2.96 -6.73
N PHE A 197 8.13 2.43 -6.77
CA PHE A 197 7.57 1.65 -5.67
C PHE A 197 8.43 0.41 -5.37
N TYR A 198 8.90 -0.31 -6.39
CA TYR A 198 9.80 -1.45 -6.21
C TYR A 198 11.06 -1.07 -5.41
N TYR A 199 11.72 0.04 -5.77
CA TYR A 199 12.92 0.51 -5.06
C TYR A 199 12.65 1.03 -3.65
N LEU A 200 11.47 1.52 -3.34
CA LEU A 200 11.09 1.95 -2.00
C LEU A 200 10.60 0.79 -1.12
N ALA A 201 9.91 -0.19 -1.71
CA ALA A 201 9.41 -1.35 -0.99
C ALA A 201 10.54 -2.28 -0.52
N MET A 202 11.61 -2.41 -1.32
CA MET A 202 12.79 -3.22 -0.96
C MET A 202 13.41 -2.81 0.39
N PRO A 203 13.92 -1.56 0.55
CA PRO A 203 14.52 -1.14 1.81
C PRO A 203 13.49 -1.14 2.95
N PHE A 204 12.21 -0.83 2.68
CA PHE A 204 11.16 -0.90 3.68
C PHE A 204 11.06 -2.29 4.32
N PHE A 205 10.94 -3.35 3.52
CA PHE A 205 10.88 -4.71 4.04
C PHE A 205 12.19 -5.15 4.67
N LEU A 206 13.35 -4.79 4.10
CA LEU A 206 14.65 -5.12 4.67
C LEU A 206 14.84 -4.51 6.05
N VAL A 207 14.47 -3.24 6.23
CA VAL A 207 14.50 -2.57 7.54
C VAL A 207 13.58 -3.28 8.54
N LYS A 208 12.36 -3.65 8.12
CA LYS A 208 11.41 -4.38 8.98
C LYS A 208 11.92 -5.76 9.38
N ILE A 209 12.46 -6.53 8.43
CA ILE A 209 13.02 -7.85 8.69
C ILE A 209 14.24 -7.74 9.62
N ALA A 210 15.14 -6.79 9.35
CA ALA A 210 16.32 -6.55 10.20
C ALA A 210 15.92 -6.14 11.62
N HIS A 211 14.95 -5.23 11.75
CA HIS A 211 14.45 -4.79 13.04
C HIS A 211 13.80 -5.94 13.83
N MET A 212 12.90 -6.73 13.23
CA MET A 212 12.32 -7.91 13.88
C MET A 212 13.39 -8.95 14.25
N SER A 213 14.34 -9.22 13.36
CA SER A 213 15.42 -10.17 13.63
C SER A 213 16.28 -9.72 14.79
N ALA A 214 16.64 -8.43 14.83
CA ALA A 214 17.43 -7.85 15.93
C ALA A 214 16.66 -7.93 17.25
N SER A 215 15.38 -7.58 17.27
CA SER A 215 14.56 -7.65 18.48
C SER A 215 14.47 -9.07 19.03
N GLU A 216 14.27 -10.08 18.17
CA GLU A 216 14.25 -11.49 18.56
C GLU A 216 15.57 -11.97 19.17
N VAL A 217 16.71 -11.56 18.60
CA VAL A 217 18.04 -11.90 19.11
C VAL A 217 18.28 -11.23 20.46
N ILE A 218 17.99 -9.93 20.57
CA ILE A 218 18.20 -9.15 21.79
C ILE A 218 17.35 -9.69 22.93
N VAL A 219 16.07 -9.95 22.72
CA VAL A 219 15.18 -10.47 23.76
C VAL A 219 15.61 -11.86 24.27
N LYS A 220 16.18 -12.71 23.40
CA LYS A 220 16.58 -14.08 23.77
C LYS A 220 17.95 -14.18 24.43
N TRP A 221 18.88 -13.31 24.09
CA TRP A 221 20.30 -13.50 24.41
C TRP A 221 20.88 -12.49 25.40
N PHE A 222 20.18 -11.36 25.67
CA PHE A 222 20.79 -10.26 26.42
C PHE A 222 19.97 -9.84 27.65
N ASN A 223 20.70 -9.56 28.74
CA ASN A 223 20.19 -9.10 30.03
C ASN A 223 19.76 -7.61 29.98
N GLU A 224 19.21 -7.13 31.13
CA GLU A 224 18.69 -5.76 31.36
C GLU A 224 19.58 -4.61 30.84
N ALA A 225 20.88 -4.78 30.77
CA ALA A 225 21.80 -3.75 30.26
C ALA A 225 21.61 -3.43 28.76
N MET A 226 21.03 -4.37 27.99
CA MET A 226 20.77 -4.17 26.56
C MET A 226 19.35 -3.63 26.28
N PHE A 227 18.54 -3.42 27.32
CA PHE A 227 17.19 -2.88 27.17
C PHE A 227 17.22 -1.47 26.56
N ASP A 228 18.19 -0.65 26.92
CA ASP A 228 18.38 0.70 26.35
C ASP A 228 18.66 0.64 24.85
N TRP A 229 19.50 -0.28 24.40
CA TRP A 229 19.79 -0.49 22.97
C TRP A 229 18.57 -0.98 22.21
N TYR A 230 17.73 -1.83 22.83
CA TYR A 230 16.48 -2.28 22.25
C TYR A 230 15.52 -1.10 22.02
N LEU A 231 15.35 -0.23 23.02
CA LEU A 231 14.48 0.93 22.94
C LEU A 231 14.93 1.92 21.85
N TRP A 232 16.23 2.20 21.77
CA TRP A 232 16.80 3.03 20.70
C TRP A 232 16.67 2.36 19.33
N GLY A 233 16.84 1.06 19.24
CA GLY A 233 16.65 0.29 18.02
C GLY A 233 15.22 0.35 17.52
N ASP A 234 14.24 0.23 18.42
CA ASP A 234 12.81 0.34 18.09
C ASP A 234 12.46 1.74 17.58
N LEU A 235 12.99 2.77 18.23
CA LEU A 235 12.82 4.16 17.80
C LEU A 235 13.39 4.40 16.41
N VAL A 236 14.66 4.03 16.19
CA VAL A 236 15.32 4.21 14.88
C VAL A 236 14.57 3.43 13.80
N GLY A 237 14.15 2.20 14.10
CA GLY A 237 13.32 1.38 13.23
C GLY A 237 12.00 2.06 12.89
N GLY A 238 11.31 2.64 13.88
CA GLY A 238 10.06 3.37 13.71
C GLY A 238 10.22 4.63 12.84
N VAL A 239 11.28 5.40 13.06
CA VAL A 239 11.57 6.60 12.23
C VAL A 239 11.90 6.22 10.79
N LEU A 240 12.75 5.21 10.58
CA LEU A 240 13.09 4.72 9.23
C LEU A 240 11.84 4.21 8.51
N GLU A 241 10.99 3.47 9.22
CA GLU A 241 9.69 3.03 8.69
C GLU A 241 8.83 4.22 8.28
N ALA A 242 8.71 5.23 9.12
CA ALA A 242 7.93 6.44 8.86
C ALA A 242 8.43 7.16 7.60
N VAL A 243 9.73 7.30 7.44
CA VAL A 243 10.34 7.94 6.26
C VAL A 243 10.06 7.14 4.99
N LEU A 244 10.31 5.82 5.02
CA LEU A 244 10.11 4.97 3.84
C LEU A 244 8.64 4.84 3.46
N LEU A 245 7.77 4.64 4.45
CA LEU A 245 6.32 4.59 4.22
C LEU A 245 5.79 5.93 3.73
N GLY A 246 6.22 7.04 4.31
CA GLY A 246 5.91 8.39 3.85
C GLY A 246 6.33 8.62 2.39
N ALA A 247 7.51 8.13 1.99
CA ALA A 247 7.97 8.19 0.60
C ALA A 247 7.09 7.36 -0.35
N ILE A 248 6.67 6.14 0.05
CA ILE A 248 5.74 5.31 -0.73
C ILE A 248 4.40 6.03 -0.89
N LEU A 249 3.87 6.60 0.19
CA LEU A 249 2.63 7.35 0.16
C LEU A 249 2.73 8.60 -0.73
N ALA A 250 3.81 9.37 -0.62
CA ALA A 250 4.05 10.53 -1.47
C ALA A 250 4.12 10.16 -2.96
N LEU A 251 4.63 8.95 -3.28
CA LEU A 251 4.65 8.43 -4.65
C LEU A 251 3.25 8.15 -5.19
N ILE A 252 2.33 7.65 -4.35
CA ILE A 252 1.00 7.15 -4.75
C ILE A 252 -0.09 8.21 -4.53
N ARG A 253 0.26 9.39 -4.02
CA ARG A 253 -0.73 10.45 -3.78
C ARG A 253 -1.59 10.74 -5.02
N ALA A 254 -2.84 11.10 -4.81
CA ALA A 254 -3.72 11.54 -5.89
C ALA A 254 -3.12 12.77 -6.58
N ARG A 255 -3.10 12.74 -7.92
CA ARG A 255 -2.57 13.81 -8.78
C ARG A 255 -3.56 14.08 -9.90
N GLU A 256 -3.46 15.25 -10.51
CA GLU A 256 -4.09 15.49 -11.81
C GLU A 256 -3.39 14.61 -12.84
N LEU A 257 -4.11 13.61 -13.28
CA LEU A 257 -3.64 12.69 -14.30
C LEU A 257 -4.22 13.14 -15.65
N SER A 258 -3.46 12.98 -16.72
CA SER A 258 -3.97 13.14 -18.08
C SER A 258 -5.25 12.31 -18.23
N PRO A 259 -6.29 12.78 -18.95
CA PRO A 259 -7.54 12.04 -19.14
C PRO A 259 -7.33 10.62 -19.68
N TYR A 260 -6.22 10.36 -20.35
CA TYR A 260 -5.84 9.04 -20.85
C TYR A 260 -5.28 8.09 -19.77
N SER A 261 -4.90 8.59 -18.60
CA SER A 261 -4.33 7.75 -17.52
C SER A 261 -5.39 6.95 -16.76
N SER A 262 -6.66 7.38 -16.84
CA SER A 262 -7.80 6.68 -16.22
C SER A 262 -8.32 5.53 -17.08
N LEU A 263 -7.86 5.40 -18.32
CA LEU A 263 -8.25 4.30 -19.20
C LEU A 263 -7.63 3.00 -18.70
N ASP A 264 -8.49 2.13 -18.21
CA ASP A 264 -8.12 0.76 -17.80
C ASP A 264 -8.09 -0.11 -19.06
N TYR A 265 -6.93 -0.09 -19.74
CA TYR A 265 -6.70 -0.98 -20.87
C TYR A 265 -6.40 -2.39 -20.35
N SER A 266 -7.43 -3.13 -19.96
CA SER A 266 -7.32 -4.57 -20.00
C SER A 266 -7.26 -4.97 -21.48
N HIS A 267 -6.30 -5.80 -21.83
CA HIS A 267 -6.16 -6.36 -23.19
C HIS A 267 -7.49 -6.97 -23.71
N ASP A 268 -8.39 -7.28 -22.80
CA ASP A 268 -9.71 -7.86 -23.04
C ASP A 268 -10.76 -6.83 -23.49
N LEU A 269 -10.59 -5.54 -23.19
CA LEU A 269 -11.54 -4.50 -23.61
C LEU A 269 -11.49 -4.23 -25.12
N VAL A 270 -10.31 -4.32 -25.73
CA VAL A 270 -10.13 -4.14 -27.19
C VAL A 270 -10.75 -5.29 -27.98
N PHE A 271 -10.88 -6.47 -27.37
CA PHE A 271 -11.47 -7.67 -27.96
C PHE A 271 -12.73 -8.16 -27.26
N SER A 272 -13.30 -7.34 -26.35
CA SER A 272 -14.53 -7.69 -25.65
C SER A 272 -15.66 -7.98 -26.64
N PRO A 273 -16.45 -9.05 -26.43
CA PRO A 273 -17.65 -9.33 -27.24
C PRO A 273 -18.67 -8.18 -27.21
N MET A 274 -18.58 -7.29 -26.20
CA MET A 274 -19.39 -6.08 -26.10
C MET A 274 -19.09 -5.08 -27.24
N VAL A 275 -17.83 -4.95 -27.63
CA VAL A 275 -17.43 -4.10 -28.79
C VAL A 275 -17.92 -4.71 -30.09
N LYS A 276 -17.93 -6.04 -30.22
CA LYS A 276 -18.51 -6.75 -31.36
C LYS A 276 -20.03 -6.54 -31.47
N GLY A 277 -20.72 -6.44 -30.34
CA GLY A 277 -22.17 -6.16 -30.29
C GLY A 277 -22.50 -4.71 -30.65
N LEU A 278 -21.69 -3.74 -30.23
CA LEU A 278 -21.86 -2.31 -30.54
C LEU A 278 -21.57 -1.97 -31.99
N LEU A 279 -20.60 -2.65 -32.63
CA LEU A 279 -20.27 -2.45 -34.05
C LEU A 279 -21.26 -3.08 -35.03
N GLY A 280 -22.27 -3.78 -34.56
CA GLY A 280 -23.26 -4.43 -35.36
C GLY A 280 -22.70 -5.42 -36.42
N SER A 281 -23.42 -6.47 -36.68
CA SER A 281 -22.99 -7.57 -37.59
C SER A 281 -22.54 -7.13 -38.99
N LYS A 282 -23.02 -5.98 -39.49
CA LYS A 282 -22.66 -5.46 -40.82
C LYS A 282 -21.34 -4.69 -40.87
N ALA A 283 -20.98 -3.98 -39.80
CA ALA A 283 -19.71 -3.25 -39.70
C ALA A 283 -18.53 -4.21 -39.50
N SER A 284 -18.73 -5.29 -38.73
CA SER A 284 -17.72 -6.32 -38.48
C SER A 284 -17.19 -7.01 -39.74
N LYS A 285 -17.98 -7.08 -40.81
CA LYS A 285 -17.54 -7.70 -42.09
C LYS A 285 -16.62 -6.80 -42.94
N ARG A 286 -16.58 -5.49 -42.66
CA ARG A 286 -15.76 -4.54 -43.44
C ARG A 286 -14.43 -4.19 -42.78
N ILE A 287 -14.21 -4.57 -41.54
CA ILE A 287 -12.94 -4.32 -40.83
C ILE A 287 -11.98 -5.48 -41.09
N PRO A 288 -10.83 -5.26 -41.72
CA PRO A 288 -9.85 -6.33 -41.90
C PRO A 288 -9.42 -6.85 -40.52
N PRO A 289 -9.22 -8.19 -40.37
CA PRO A 289 -9.04 -8.84 -39.08
C PRO A 289 -7.76 -8.44 -38.33
N LYS A 290 -6.97 -7.51 -38.84
CA LYS A 290 -5.71 -7.04 -38.24
C LYS A 290 -5.71 -5.55 -37.84
N THR A 291 -6.79 -4.80 -38.07
CA THR A 291 -6.84 -3.40 -37.65
C THR A 291 -7.32 -3.29 -36.19
N PRO A 292 -6.50 -2.76 -35.28
CA PRO A 292 -6.95 -2.52 -33.91
C PRO A 292 -8.02 -1.42 -33.91
N VAL A 293 -9.21 -1.74 -33.43
CA VAL A 293 -10.24 -0.74 -33.18
C VAL A 293 -9.99 -0.12 -31.81
N VAL A 294 -9.55 1.12 -31.78
CA VAL A 294 -9.36 1.89 -30.54
C VAL A 294 -10.68 2.57 -30.20
N VAL A 295 -11.38 2.07 -29.20
CA VAL A 295 -12.55 2.75 -28.63
C VAL A 295 -12.04 3.77 -27.61
N VAL A 296 -12.01 5.04 -27.96
CA VAL A 296 -11.70 6.13 -27.01
C VAL A 296 -13.01 6.47 -26.29
N ILE A 297 -13.13 6.01 -25.05
CA ILE A 297 -14.21 6.46 -24.17
C ILE A 297 -13.75 7.81 -23.59
N GLY A 298 -14.26 8.91 -24.12
CA GLY A 298 -14.05 10.24 -23.56
C GLY A 298 -14.58 10.34 -22.12
N PRO A 299 -14.14 11.34 -21.35
CA PRO A 299 -14.72 11.55 -20.03
C PRO A 299 -16.22 11.78 -20.18
N LEU A 300 -17.01 10.98 -19.48
CA LEU A 300 -18.47 11.11 -19.41
C LEU A 300 -18.81 12.46 -18.73
N THR A 301 -18.75 13.54 -19.47
CA THR A 301 -19.27 14.84 -19.09
C THR A 301 -20.73 14.90 -19.51
N GLY A 302 -21.59 14.46 -18.63
CA GLY A 302 -23.03 14.48 -18.84
C GLY A 302 -23.67 13.10 -19.09
N LEU A 303 -24.90 12.96 -18.70
CA LEU A 303 -25.72 11.75 -18.62
C LEU A 303 -25.94 10.98 -19.95
N TYR A 304 -25.40 11.47 -21.06
CA TYR A 304 -25.46 10.83 -22.37
C TYR A 304 -24.14 11.03 -23.11
N GLY A 305 -23.11 10.27 -22.70
CA GLY A 305 -21.86 10.23 -23.44
C GLY A 305 -22.01 9.36 -24.69
N GLY A 306 -21.98 9.98 -25.86
CA GLY A 306 -21.86 9.26 -27.13
C GLY A 306 -20.49 8.58 -27.22
N VAL A 307 -20.45 7.36 -27.72
CA VAL A 307 -19.21 6.66 -28.07
C VAL A 307 -18.79 7.18 -29.45
N GLU A 308 -17.78 8.05 -29.53
CA GLU A 308 -17.16 8.40 -30.81
C GLU A 308 -16.17 7.31 -31.20
N ILE A 309 -16.47 6.64 -32.28
CA ILE A 309 -15.56 5.69 -32.93
C ILE A 309 -14.77 6.47 -33.96
N GLY A 310 -13.57 6.92 -33.59
CA GLY A 310 -12.64 7.54 -34.53
C GLY A 310 -11.94 6.46 -35.35
N PHE A 311 -12.10 6.49 -36.67
CA PHE A 311 -11.27 5.75 -37.61
C PHE A 311 -10.09 6.65 -37.99
N PRO A 312 -8.84 6.14 -38.03
CA PRO A 312 -7.77 6.92 -38.62
C PRO A 312 -8.09 7.13 -40.11
N GLU A 313 -8.18 8.41 -40.52
CA GLU A 313 -8.20 8.76 -41.94
C GLU A 313 -6.90 8.25 -42.58
N GLN A 314 -7.06 7.55 -43.72
CA GLN A 314 -5.93 7.07 -44.51
C GLN A 314 -5.27 8.21 -45.26
#